data_54bf070026fafc0b32fd915a4737e9d5
#
_entry.id   54bf070026fafc0b32fd915a4737e9d5
#
_cell.length_a   1.000
_cell.length_b   1.000
_cell.length_c   1.000
_cell.angle_alpha   90.00
_cell.angle_beta   90.00
_cell.angle_gamma   90.00
#
_symmetry.space_group_name_H-M   'P 1'
#
loop_
_entity.id
_entity.type
_entity.pdbx_description
1 polymer ?
#
loop_
_entity_poly.entity_id
_entity_poly.type
_entity_poly.pdbx_seq_one_letter_code
_entity_poly.pdbx_strand_id
1 'polypeptide(L)'
;MTLTFGRSGLWIAATVITAAAAFAGGQGAGQDAKAERMVNSVCTSCHDLRKIQTQALDEDGWKKIVDLMIQEGAKINSEDIPMLVSYLADEYGPLPEGEGKRVVLEKCTVCHDLKRVRQHFATPEDWADLLRAMENEGLMISEDEFVTVLRYLARNFRQ
;
A
#
# COMPACT_ATOMS: atom_id res chain seq x y z
N MET A 1 68.17 29.95 -43.32
CA MET A 1 67.74 29.03 -42.26
C MET A 1 66.40 29.53 -41.76
N THR A 2 65.34 29.07 -42.34
CA THR A 2 63.93 29.50 -42.03
C THR A 2 63.13 28.33 -41.46
N LEU A 3 62.81 28.43 -40.18
CA LEU A 3 62.01 27.44 -39.49
C LEU A 3 60.53 27.82 -39.62
N THR A 4 59.76 26.96 -40.30
CA THR A 4 58.31 27.07 -40.41
C THR A 4 57.61 26.34 -39.25
N PHE A 5 56.89 27.10 -38.43
CA PHE A 5 56.06 26.56 -37.34
C PHE A 5 54.70 26.09 -37.90
N GLY A 6 54.43 24.78 -37.85
CA GLY A 6 53.16 24.19 -38.20
C GLY A 6 52.16 24.37 -37.02
N ARG A 7 51.02 25.00 -37.29
CA ARG A 7 49.90 25.15 -36.34
C ARG A 7 49.01 23.91 -36.45
N SER A 8 49.16 22.99 -35.51
CA SER A 8 48.22 21.86 -35.33
C SER A 8 46.94 22.37 -34.66
N GLY A 9 45.86 22.41 -35.43
CA GLY A 9 44.52 22.72 -34.89
C GLY A 9 43.94 21.55 -34.12
N LEU A 10 43.74 21.77 -32.83
CA LEU A 10 43.07 20.81 -31.95
C LEU A 10 41.54 20.98 -32.08
N TRP A 11 40.86 20.04 -32.74
CA TRP A 11 39.42 20.00 -32.82
C TRP A 11 38.88 19.33 -31.54
N ILE A 12 38.30 20.13 -30.64
CA ILE A 12 37.60 19.65 -29.47
C ILE A 12 36.18 19.33 -29.92
N ALA A 13 35.88 18.03 -30.11
CA ALA A 13 34.53 17.55 -30.32
C ALA A 13 33.77 17.64 -28.98
N ALA A 14 32.90 18.61 -28.86
CA ALA A 14 31.99 18.72 -27.73
C ALA A 14 30.87 17.68 -27.90
N THR A 15 30.96 16.54 -27.19
CA THR A 15 29.88 15.57 -27.05
C THR A 15 28.82 16.16 -26.15
N VAL A 16 27.70 16.58 -26.73
CA VAL A 16 26.48 16.95 -26.00
C VAL A 16 25.83 15.68 -25.51
N ILE A 17 26.04 15.37 -24.24
CA ILE A 17 25.28 14.27 -23.56
C ILE A 17 23.90 14.85 -23.22
N THR A 18 22.91 14.60 -24.05
CA THR A 18 21.51 14.83 -23.70
C THR A 18 21.09 13.79 -22.68
N ALA A 19 21.05 14.18 -21.40
CA ALA A 19 20.45 13.40 -20.34
C ALA A 19 18.93 13.36 -20.58
N ALA A 20 18.44 12.27 -21.15
CA ALA A 20 17.02 11.95 -21.16
C ALA A 20 16.63 11.57 -19.71
N ALA A 21 16.18 12.56 -18.94
CA ALA A 21 15.52 12.30 -17.66
C ALA A 21 14.23 11.55 -17.96
N ALA A 22 14.23 10.24 -17.69
CA ALA A 22 13.04 9.41 -17.80
C ALA A 22 12.02 9.89 -16.75
N PHE A 23 10.92 10.47 -17.23
CA PHE A 23 9.72 10.75 -16.43
C PHE A 23 9.00 9.44 -16.09
N ALA A 24 9.57 8.64 -15.17
CA ALA A 24 8.94 7.41 -14.68
C ALA A 24 7.87 7.66 -13.59
N GLY A 25 7.79 8.88 -13.05
CA GLY A 25 6.89 9.21 -11.94
C GLY A 25 5.43 9.51 -12.32
N GLY A 26 5.14 9.81 -13.59
CA GLY A 26 3.80 10.27 -13.97
C GLY A 26 2.79 9.17 -14.31
N GLN A 27 3.25 7.97 -14.62
CA GLN A 27 2.37 6.87 -15.02
C GLN A 27 1.75 6.16 -13.81
N GLY A 28 2.50 6.00 -12.70
CA GLY A 28 2.02 5.40 -11.46
C GLY A 28 0.85 6.21 -10.86
N ALA A 29 1.03 7.51 -10.64
CA ALA A 29 -0.02 8.37 -10.06
C ALA A 29 -1.33 8.40 -10.86
N GLY A 30 -1.26 8.30 -12.19
CA GLY A 30 -2.45 8.22 -13.06
C GLY A 30 -3.17 6.87 -12.96
N GLN A 31 -2.43 5.79 -12.81
CA GLN A 31 -2.96 4.44 -12.62
C GLN A 31 -3.61 4.28 -11.25
N ASP A 32 -2.96 4.77 -10.20
CA ASP A 32 -3.50 4.74 -8.84
C ASP A 32 -4.82 5.51 -8.74
N ALA A 33 -4.87 6.72 -9.33
CA ALA A 33 -6.10 7.50 -9.39
C ALA A 33 -7.23 6.81 -10.21
N LYS A 34 -6.88 6.02 -11.23
CA LYS A 34 -7.86 5.21 -11.98
C LYS A 34 -8.35 4.04 -11.12
N ALA A 35 -7.44 3.32 -10.47
CA ALA A 35 -7.76 2.20 -9.59
C ALA A 35 -8.63 2.64 -8.42
N GLU A 36 -8.29 3.75 -7.75
CA GLU A 36 -9.08 4.33 -6.68
C GLU A 36 -10.52 4.66 -7.12
N ARG A 37 -10.67 5.29 -8.30
CA ARG A 37 -12.02 5.53 -8.86
C ARG A 37 -12.79 4.24 -9.12
N MET A 38 -12.14 3.18 -9.61
CA MET A 38 -12.77 1.88 -9.82
C MET A 38 -13.22 1.26 -8.49
N VAL A 39 -12.39 1.32 -7.45
CA VAL A 39 -12.75 0.86 -6.11
C VAL A 39 -13.98 1.63 -5.59
N ASN A 40 -13.98 2.96 -5.74
CA ASN A 40 -15.07 3.82 -5.25
C ASN A 40 -16.35 3.81 -6.12
N SER A 41 -16.35 3.17 -7.28
CA SER A 41 -17.52 3.12 -8.17
C SER A 41 -17.95 1.69 -8.50
N VAL A 42 -17.05 0.89 -9.08
CA VAL A 42 -17.38 -0.48 -9.52
C VAL A 42 -17.56 -1.40 -8.31
N CYS A 43 -16.59 -1.39 -7.39
CA CYS A 43 -16.64 -2.28 -6.23
C CYS A 43 -17.76 -1.92 -5.26
N THR A 44 -18.08 -0.62 -5.12
CA THR A 44 -19.16 -0.16 -4.22
C THR A 44 -20.56 -0.24 -4.83
N SER A 45 -20.69 -0.73 -6.06
CA SER A 45 -22.02 -0.88 -6.68
C SER A 45 -22.90 -1.94 -6.04
N CYS A 46 -22.31 -2.92 -5.35
CA CYS A 46 -23.01 -4.05 -4.72
C CYS A 46 -22.85 -4.12 -3.20
N HIS A 47 -21.78 -3.58 -2.64
CA HIS A 47 -21.49 -3.58 -1.21
C HIS A 47 -20.68 -2.34 -0.83
N ASP A 48 -20.53 -2.05 0.46
CA ASP A 48 -19.72 -0.93 0.94
C ASP A 48 -18.20 -1.21 0.86
N LEU A 49 -17.39 -0.16 0.99
CA LEU A 49 -15.92 -0.22 0.97
C LEU A 49 -15.35 -1.04 2.13
N ARG A 50 -16.09 -1.23 3.20
CA ARG A 50 -15.62 -1.99 4.37
C ARG A 50 -15.18 -3.40 4.00
N LYS A 51 -15.86 -4.03 3.04
CA LYS A 51 -15.49 -5.36 2.51
C LYS A 51 -14.07 -5.40 1.93
N ILE A 52 -13.57 -4.27 1.46
CA ILE A 52 -12.22 -4.11 0.91
C ILE A 52 -11.25 -3.67 2.01
N GLN A 53 -11.62 -2.63 2.75
CA GLN A 53 -10.77 -1.95 3.74
C GLN A 53 -10.40 -2.81 4.96
N THR A 54 -11.14 -3.87 5.22
CA THR A 54 -10.86 -4.85 6.28
C THR A 54 -10.02 -6.04 5.82
N GLN A 55 -9.67 -6.10 4.53
CA GLN A 55 -8.78 -7.14 3.99
C GLN A 55 -7.30 -6.78 4.20
N ALA A 56 -6.46 -7.81 4.13
CA ALA A 56 -5.01 -7.69 4.20
C ALA A 56 -4.38 -8.77 3.32
N LEU A 57 -4.61 -8.67 2.00
CA LEU A 57 -4.24 -9.67 1.02
C LEU A 57 -3.07 -9.21 0.17
N ASP A 58 -2.21 -10.15 -0.24
CA ASP A 58 -1.21 -9.95 -1.28
C ASP A 58 -1.85 -9.88 -2.69
N GLU A 59 -1.03 -9.67 -3.71
CA GLU A 59 -1.51 -9.59 -5.10
C GLU A 59 -2.26 -10.85 -5.52
N ASP A 60 -1.79 -12.03 -5.15
CA ASP A 60 -2.46 -13.29 -5.49
C ASP A 60 -3.82 -13.41 -4.82
N GLY A 61 -3.92 -12.99 -3.57
CA GLY A 61 -5.17 -12.93 -2.83
C GLY A 61 -6.15 -11.93 -3.45
N TRP A 62 -5.69 -10.73 -3.75
CA TRP A 62 -6.50 -9.71 -4.41
C TRP A 62 -6.93 -10.12 -5.81
N LYS A 63 -6.05 -10.77 -6.59
CA LYS A 63 -6.42 -11.28 -7.89
C LYS A 63 -7.58 -12.27 -7.82
N LYS A 64 -7.56 -13.20 -6.86
CA LYS A 64 -8.65 -14.16 -6.64
C LYS A 64 -9.97 -13.45 -6.30
N ILE A 65 -9.91 -12.41 -5.46
CA ILE A 65 -11.11 -11.62 -5.11
C ILE A 65 -11.63 -10.86 -6.34
N VAL A 66 -10.77 -10.20 -7.11
CA VAL A 66 -11.16 -9.48 -8.32
C VAL A 66 -11.78 -10.43 -9.35
N ASP A 67 -11.16 -11.59 -9.59
CA ASP A 67 -11.69 -12.61 -10.51
C ASP A 67 -13.08 -13.11 -10.04
N LEU A 68 -13.26 -13.34 -8.73
CA LEU A 68 -14.55 -13.71 -8.16
C LEU A 68 -15.61 -12.63 -8.37
N MET A 69 -15.26 -11.36 -8.11
CA MET A 69 -16.20 -10.24 -8.30
C MET A 69 -16.59 -10.07 -9.76
N ILE A 70 -15.69 -10.34 -10.71
CA ILE A 70 -16.02 -10.35 -12.15
C ILE A 70 -17.02 -11.46 -12.47
N GLN A 71 -16.85 -12.66 -11.90
CA GLN A 71 -17.81 -13.78 -12.04
C GLN A 71 -19.18 -13.41 -11.46
N GLU A 72 -19.21 -12.65 -10.37
CA GLU A 72 -20.44 -12.14 -9.75
C GLU A 72 -21.03 -10.92 -10.49
N GLY A 73 -20.39 -10.47 -11.58
CA GLY A 73 -20.91 -9.45 -12.48
C GLY A 73 -20.28 -8.06 -12.40
N ALA A 74 -19.21 -7.89 -11.64
CA ALA A 74 -18.46 -6.62 -11.62
C ALA A 74 -17.91 -6.29 -13.02
N LYS A 75 -18.12 -5.05 -13.48
CA LYS A 75 -17.73 -4.59 -14.81
C LYS A 75 -16.31 -4.04 -14.81
N ILE A 76 -15.34 -4.93 -14.89
CA ILE A 76 -13.90 -4.61 -14.91
C ILE A 76 -13.34 -5.13 -16.25
N ASN A 77 -12.66 -4.26 -17.01
CA ASN A 77 -12.00 -4.67 -18.24
C ASN A 77 -10.75 -5.51 -17.90
N SER A 78 -10.49 -6.53 -18.72
CA SER A 78 -9.33 -7.41 -18.50
C SER A 78 -7.99 -6.69 -18.45
N GLU A 79 -7.86 -5.61 -19.23
CA GLU A 79 -6.66 -4.75 -19.28
C GLU A 79 -6.43 -3.95 -17.97
N ASP A 80 -7.47 -3.72 -17.19
CA ASP A 80 -7.42 -2.97 -15.94
C ASP A 80 -7.12 -3.85 -14.72
N ILE A 81 -7.26 -5.17 -14.84
CA ILE A 81 -7.08 -6.11 -13.71
C ILE A 81 -5.70 -6.00 -13.07
N PRO A 82 -4.56 -6.02 -13.82
CA PRO A 82 -3.24 -5.96 -13.20
C PRO A 82 -3.03 -4.67 -12.39
N MET A 83 -3.43 -3.53 -12.94
CA MET A 83 -3.33 -2.24 -12.27
C MET A 83 -4.20 -2.20 -11.01
N LEU A 84 -5.43 -2.68 -11.08
CA LEU A 84 -6.35 -2.71 -9.94
C LEU A 84 -5.85 -3.64 -8.83
N VAL A 85 -5.32 -4.82 -9.18
CA VAL A 85 -4.75 -5.78 -8.22
C VAL A 85 -3.53 -5.19 -7.53
N SER A 86 -2.62 -4.56 -8.27
CA SER A 86 -1.44 -3.90 -7.70
C SER A 86 -1.85 -2.79 -6.72
N TYR A 87 -2.77 -1.92 -7.11
CA TYR A 87 -3.30 -0.87 -6.23
C TYR A 87 -3.93 -1.44 -4.95
N LEU A 88 -4.74 -2.49 -5.06
CA LEU A 88 -5.37 -3.13 -3.90
C LEU A 88 -4.33 -3.78 -2.97
N ALA A 89 -3.28 -4.37 -3.51
CA ALA A 89 -2.20 -4.96 -2.72
C ALA A 89 -1.33 -3.90 -2.04
N ASP A 90 -1.15 -2.73 -2.64
CA ASP A 90 -0.42 -1.61 -2.05
C ASP A 90 -1.24 -0.94 -0.93
N GLU A 91 -2.52 -0.65 -1.17
CA GLU A 91 -3.37 0.06 -0.19
C GLU A 91 -3.91 -0.86 0.92
N TYR A 92 -4.26 -2.10 0.58
CA TYR A 92 -4.89 -3.07 1.48
C TYR A 92 -4.10 -4.39 1.57
N GLY A 93 -2.79 -4.29 1.41
CA GLY A 93 -1.87 -5.43 1.41
C GLY A 93 -1.72 -6.12 2.76
N PRO A 94 -0.91 -7.16 2.86
CA PRO A 94 -0.76 -7.93 4.09
C PRO A 94 -0.17 -7.08 5.22
N LEU A 95 -0.62 -7.35 6.44
CA LEU A 95 0.03 -6.86 7.64
C LEU A 95 1.33 -7.65 7.89
N PRO A 96 2.32 -7.05 8.61
CA PRO A 96 3.53 -7.77 9.01
C PRO A 96 3.20 -9.11 9.69
N GLU A 97 4.04 -10.12 9.49
CA GLU A 97 3.84 -11.42 10.13
C GLU A 97 4.14 -11.37 11.64
N GLY A 98 3.38 -12.11 12.42
CA GLY A 98 3.53 -12.22 13.86
C GLY A 98 2.26 -12.69 14.58
N GLU A 99 2.41 -13.15 15.81
CA GLU A 99 1.30 -13.75 16.59
C GLU A 99 0.09 -12.81 16.76
N GLY A 100 0.32 -11.50 16.89
CA GLY A 100 -0.74 -10.51 17.05
C GLY A 100 -1.51 -10.17 15.77
N LYS A 101 -1.01 -10.55 14.57
CA LYS A 101 -1.65 -10.29 13.28
C LYS A 101 -3.09 -10.78 13.26
N ARG A 102 -3.33 -12.01 13.72
CA ARG A 102 -4.66 -12.61 13.78
C ARG A 102 -5.62 -11.81 14.68
N VAL A 103 -5.15 -11.36 15.84
CA VAL A 103 -5.97 -10.54 16.75
C VAL A 103 -6.35 -9.21 16.08
N VAL A 104 -5.41 -8.54 15.39
CA VAL A 104 -5.71 -7.33 14.63
C VAL A 104 -6.78 -7.58 13.57
N LEU A 105 -6.64 -8.65 12.77
CA LEU A 105 -7.59 -8.97 11.71
C LEU A 105 -8.98 -9.35 12.23
N GLU A 106 -9.06 -10.08 13.33
CA GLU A 106 -10.34 -10.58 13.87
C GLU A 106 -11.05 -9.56 14.77
N LYS A 107 -10.31 -8.77 15.53
CA LYS A 107 -10.87 -7.90 16.57
C LYS A 107 -10.93 -6.42 16.15
N CYS A 108 -9.87 -5.90 15.54
CA CYS A 108 -9.82 -4.48 15.19
C CYS A 108 -10.74 -4.15 14.00
N THR A 109 -10.92 -5.09 13.05
CA THR A 109 -11.75 -4.87 11.87
C THR A 109 -13.26 -4.92 12.15
N VAL A 110 -13.66 -5.24 13.37
CA VAL A 110 -15.08 -5.24 13.77
C VAL A 110 -15.68 -3.83 13.73
N CYS A 111 -14.93 -2.82 14.16
CA CYS A 111 -15.44 -1.44 14.32
C CYS A 111 -14.93 -0.46 13.26
N HIS A 112 -13.70 -0.64 12.76
CA HIS A 112 -13.07 0.25 11.78
C HIS A 112 -12.18 -0.52 10.79
N ASP A 113 -11.66 0.17 9.77
CA ASP A 113 -10.73 -0.38 8.79
C ASP A 113 -9.30 -0.52 9.33
N LEU A 114 -8.45 -1.19 8.57
CA LEU A 114 -7.03 -1.38 8.90
C LEU A 114 -6.16 -0.15 8.61
N LYS A 115 -6.68 0.87 7.93
CA LYS A 115 -5.95 2.10 7.64
C LYS A 115 -5.49 2.78 8.92
N ARG A 116 -6.34 2.78 9.95
CA ARG A 116 -5.99 3.32 11.27
C ARG A 116 -4.79 2.62 11.89
N VAL A 117 -4.69 1.29 11.75
CA VAL A 117 -3.54 0.52 12.24
C VAL A 117 -2.28 0.83 11.42
N ARG A 118 -2.40 0.87 10.09
CA ARG A 118 -1.27 1.08 9.17
C ARG A 118 -0.64 2.47 9.29
N GLN A 119 -1.45 3.48 9.61
CA GLN A 119 -1.04 4.88 9.65
C GLN A 119 -0.74 5.40 11.06
N HIS A 120 -0.95 4.58 12.10
CA HIS A 120 -0.66 4.95 13.48
C HIS A 120 0.67 4.34 13.92
N PHE A 121 1.62 5.21 14.31
CA PHE A 121 2.93 4.84 14.82
C PHE A 121 3.06 5.42 16.23
N ALA A 122 3.32 4.58 17.22
CA ALA A 122 3.29 4.97 18.61
C ALA A 122 4.32 4.22 19.45
N THR A 123 4.59 4.73 20.66
CA THR A 123 5.38 4.00 21.66
C THR A 123 4.59 2.80 22.18
N PRO A 124 5.23 1.82 22.85
CA PRO A 124 4.50 0.72 23.49
C PRO A 124 3.48 1.20 24.52
N GLU A 125 3.81 2.28 25.25
CA GLU A 125 2.96 2.90 26.26
C GLU A 125 1.71 3.51 25.60
N ASP A 126 1.88 4.31 24.55
CA ASP A 126 0.78 4.92 23.82
C ASP A 126 -0.12 3.87 23.14
N TRP A 127 0.47 2.76 22.63
CA TRP A 127 -0.31 1.64 22.13
C TRP A 127 -1.13 0.97 23.23
N ALA A 128 -0.58 0.82 24.43
CA ALA A 128 -1.31 0.24 25.57
C ALA A 128 -2.50 1.13 25.97
N ASP A 129 -2.26 2.44 26.06
CA ASP A 129 -3.32 3.41 26.41
C ASP A 129 -4.42 3.43 25.35
N LEU A 130 -4.05 3.37 24.07
CA LEU A 130 -5.02 3.30 22.96
C LEU A 130 -5.85 2.01 23.00
N LEU A 131 -5.23 0.86 23.27
CA LEU A 131 -5.94 -0.41 23.40
C LEU A 131 -6.91 -0.40 24.59
N ARG A 132 -6.52 0.15 25.73
CA ARG A 132 -7.40 0.31 26.90
C ARG A 132 -8.57 1.27 26.62
N ALA A 133 -8.32 2.34 25.87
CA ALA A 133 -9.40 3.23 25.42
C ALA A 133 -10.40 2.48 24.53
N MET A 134 -9.92 1.65 23.59
CA MET A 134 -10.79 0.81 22.74
C MET A 134 -11.59 -0.22 23.54
N GLU A 135 -11.01 -0.81 24.61
CA GLU A 135 -11.76 -1.71 25.51
C GLU A 135 -12.92 -0.95 26.20
N ASN A 136 -12.70 0.29 26.61
CA ASN A 136 -13.76 1.15 27.17
C ASN A 136 -14.85 1.48 26.13
N GLU A 137 -14.53 1.46 24.84
CA GLU A 137 -15.45 1.65 23.72
C GLU A 137 -16.10 0.33 23.24
N GLY A 138 -15.74 -0.81 23.85
CA GLY A 138 -16.37 -2.10 23.57
C GLY A 138 -15.49 -3.10 22.81
N LEU A 139 -14.20 -2.86 22.66
CA LEU A 139 -13.27 -3.88 22.17
C LEU A 139 -13.21 -5.07 23.13
N MET A 140 -13.57 -6.25 22.65
CA MET A 140 -13.59 -7.48 23.45
C MET A 140 -12.38 -8.35 23.13
N ILE A 141 -11.34 -8.23 23.95
CA ILE A 141 -10.13 -9.07 23.90
C ILE A 141 -9.84 -9.62 25.30
N SER A 142 -9.19 -10.78 25.38
CA SER A 142 -8.67 -11.32 26.63
C SER A 142 -7.36 -10.62 26.99
N GLU A 143 -6.92 -10.75 28.25
CA GLU A 143 -5.62 -10.18 28.69
C GLU A 143 -4.44 -10.78 27.90
N ASP A 144 -4.49 -12.07 27.54
CA ASP A 144 -3.48 -12.71 26.69
C ASP A 144 -3.48 -12.14 25.26
N GLU A 145 -4.66 -11.89 24.69
CA GLU A 145 -4.80 -11.21 23.41
C GLU A 145 -4.31 -9.75 23.48
N PHE A 146 -4.59 -9.05 24.59
CA PHE A 146 -4.12 -7.68 24.81
C PHE A 146 -2.57 -7.64 24.80
N VAL A 147 -1.91 -8.49 25.58
CA VAL A 147 -0.44 -8.55 25.63
C VAL A 147 0.14 -8.92 24.25
N THR A 148 -0.49 -9.86 23.58
CA THR A 148 -0.05 -10.33 22.25
C THR A 148 -0.17 -9.24 21.20
N VAL A 149 -1.33 -8.57 21.10
CA VAL A 149 -1.55 -7.50 20.14
C VAL A 149 -0.74 -6.25 20.45
N LEU A 150 -0.59 -5.89 21.74
CA LEU A 150 0.28 -4.79 22.15
C LEU A 150 1.71 -4.99 21.67
N ARG A 151 2.28 -6.17 21.93
CA ARG A 151 3.63 -6.53 21.50
C ARG A 151 3.78 -6.48 19.98
N TYR A 152 2.76 -6.95 19.26
CA TYR A 152 2.73 -6.93 17.82
C TYR A 152 2.69 -5.50 17.26
N LEU A 153 1.81 -4.64 17.77
CA LEU A 153 1.68 -3.26 17.33
C LEU A 153 2.93 -2.44 17.65
N ALA A 154 3.44 -2.54 18.88
CA ALA A 154 4.64 -1.85 19.31
C ALA A 154 5.91 -2.28 18.54
N ARG A 155 5.94 -3.51 18.02
CA ARG A 155 7.04 -3.99 17.18
C ARG A 155 6.97 -3.49 15.74
N ASN A 156 5.78 -3.51 15.14
CA ASN A 156 5.61 -3.32 13.71
C ASN A 156 5.17 -1.90 13.32
N PHE A 157 4.59 -1.14 14.26
CA PHE A 157 4.07 0.21 14.05
C PHE A 157 4.61 1.17 15.13
N ARG A 158 5.94 1.18 15.27
CA ARG A 158 6.66 2.01 16.24
C ARG A 158 7.04 3.36 15.62
N GLN A 159 6.94 4.43 16.44
CA GLN A 159 7.60 5.70 16.18
C GLN A 159 9.12 5.57 16.29
#